data_4956531cfc25f0a6cd1175873029def5
#
_entry.id   4956531cfc25f0a6cd1175873029def5
#
_cell.length_a   1.000
_cell.length_b   1.000
_cell.length_c   1.000
_cell.angle_alpha   90.00
_cell.angle_beta   90.00
_cell.angle_gamma   90.00
#
_symmetry.space_group_name_H-M   'P 1'
#
loop_
_entity.id
_entity.type
_entity.pdbx_description
1 polymer ?
#
loop_
_entity_poly.entity_id
_entity_poly.type
_entity_poly.pdbx_seq_one_letter_code
_entity_poly.pdbx_strand_id
1 'polypeptide(L)'
;LEKAAMARGCAAVCGCDEAGAGPLMGPVYAAAVILPVDGCIPGLDDSKKLTEKKREALFDVICQQAAAWAVASVSAEEIDATDILSARMKAMQLAICALAIPADYALIDGNRDHGRSAAITTPHETVVGGDGRSASIAAASVLAKVSRDRYVCRVLDSLYPQYQFAKHKGYGTKLHYE
;
A
#
# COMPACT_ATOMS: atom_id res chain seq x y z
N LEU A 1 5.53 16.25 5.15
CA LEU A 1 4.54 16.39 4.08
C LEU A 1 3.15 16.58 4.68
N GLU A 2 2.71 15.75 5.61
CA GLU A 2 1.41 15.83 6.28
C GLU A 2 1.21 17.20 6.93
N LYS A 3 2.19 17.67 7.72
CA LYS A 3 2.14 19.00 8.35
C LYS A 3 2.05 20.14 7.34
N ALA A 4 2.67 20.00 6.17
CA ALA A 4 2.58 21.00 5.10
C ALA A 4 1.19 21.00 4.46
N ALA A 5 0.54 19.86 4.28
CA ALA A 5 -0.84 19.76 3.81
C ALA A 5 -1.82 20.35 4.86
N MET A 6 -1.64 20.02 6.13
CA MET A 6 -2.42 20.57 7.23
C MET A 6 -2.29 22.10 7.34
N ALA A 7 -1.09 22.65 7.13
CA ALA A 7 -0.86 24.10 7.11
C ALA A 7 -1.60 24.79 5.93
N ARG A 8 -1.96 24.06 4.89
CA ARG A 8 -2.81 24.53 3.77
C ARG A 8 -4.31 24.41 4.05
N GLY A 9 -4.70 23.92 5.23
CA GLY A 9 -6.09 23.82 5.67
C GLY A 9 -6.69 22.40 5.57
N CYS A 10 -5.90 21.37 5.19
CA CYS A 10 -6.38 20.00 5.18
C CYS A 10 -6.54 19.48 6.62
N ALA A 11 -7.68 18.89 6.95
CA ALA A 11 -7.99 18.38 8.29
C ALA A 11 -7.61 16.89 8.43
N ALA A 12 -7.75 16.10 7.37
CA ALA A 12 -7.51 14.66 7.37
C ALA A 12 -6.64 14.25 6.17
N VAL A 13 -5.32 14.20 6.40
CA VAL A 13 -4.33 13.84 5.37
C VAL A 13 -4.00 12.35 5.49
N CYS A 14 -4.25 11.57 4.43
CA CYS A 14 -3.82 10.18 4.37
C CYS A 14 -2.56 10.00 3.52
N GLY A 15 -1.73 9.02 3.88
CA GLY A 15 -0.71 8.46 2.99
C GLY A 15 -1.23 7.18 2.35
N CYS A 16 -0.87 6.94 1.09
CA CYS A 16 -1.29 5.77 0.34
C CYS A 16 -0.13 5.17 -0.44
N ASP A 17 -0.02 3.83 -0.40
CA ASP A 17 0.98 3.06 -1.14
C ASP A 17 0.42 1.70 -1.56
N GLU A 18 1.05 1.03 -2.53
CA GLU A 18 0.68 -0.27 -3.03
C GLU A 18 1.76 -1.35 -2.83
N ALA A 19 1.31 -2.60 -2.91
CA ALA A 19 2.17 -3.78 -3.01
C ALA A 19 1.58 -4.77 -4.02
N GLY A 20 2.43 -5.32 -4.90
CA GLY A 20 1.98 -6.29 -5.90
C GLY A 20 2.08 -5.82 -7.34
N ALA A 21 2.59 -4.62 -7.62
CA ALA A 21 2.82 -4.14 -8.98
C ALA A 21 4.05 -4.79 -9.65
N GLY A 22 5.00 -5.29 -8.88
CA GLY A 22 6.22 -5.92 -9.41
C GLY A 22 6.19 -7.45 -9.56
N PRO A 23 5.45 -8.20 -8.75
CA PRO A 23 5.27 -9.65 -8.94
C PRO A 23 4.53 -9.98 -10.23
N LEU A 24 4.79 -11.20 -10.77
CA LEU A 24 4.19 -11.70 -12.03
C LEU A 24 2.79 -12.28 -11.84
N MET A 25 2.31 -12.44 -10.61
CA MET A 25 1.04 -13.09 -10.31
C MET A 25 0.36 -12.51 -9.07
N GLY A 26 -0.93 -12.78 -8.97
CA GLY A 26 -1.78 -12.45 -7.85
C GLY A 26 -2.28 -10.99 -7.85
N PRO A 27 -3.07 -10.63 -6.85
CA PRO A 27 -3.68 -9.31 -6.76
C PRO A 27 -2.67 -8.22 -6.40
N VAL A 28 -2.99 -6.98 -6.78
CA VAL A 28 -2.38 -5.77 -6.22
C VAL A 28 -3.16 -5.33 -4.98
N TYR A 29 -2.44 -5.00 -3.93
CA TYR A 29 -2.97 -4.47 -2.68
C TYR A 29 -2.58 -3.00 -2.55
N ALA A 30 -3.43 -2.20 -1.95
CA ALA A 30 -3.09 -0.85 -1.53
C ALA A 30 -3.60 -0.60 -0.11
N ALA A 31 -2.95 0.31 0.59
CA ALA A 31 -3.40 0.77 1.88
C ALA A 31 -3.44 2.31 1.92
N ALA A 32 -4.34 2.83 2.74
CA ALA A 32 -4.40 4.24 3.09
C ALA A 32 -4.35 4.37 4.62
N VAL A 33 -3.58 5.34 5.12
CA VAL A 33 -3.36 5.55 6.57
C VAL A 33 -3.43 7.03 6.89
N ILE A 34 -4.23 7.37 7.89
CA ILE A 34 -4.21 8.69 8.55
C ILE A 34 -3.54 8.49 9.91
N LEU A 35 -2.40 9.13 10.11
CA LEU A 35 -1.73 9.16 11.42
C LEU A 35 -2.25 10.33 12.27
N PRO A 36 -2.25 10.23 13.61
CA PRO A 36 -2.48 11.38 14.47
C PRO A 36 -1.46 12.49 14.18
N VAL A 37 -1.85 13.76 14.39
CA VAL A 37 -1.04 14.95 14.04
C VAL A 37 0.37 14.91 14.63
N ASP A 38 0.51 14.42 15.86
CA ASP A 38 1.81 14.23 16.52
C ASP A 38 2.19 12.76 16.66
N GLY A 39 1.52 11.89 15.89
CA GLY A 39 1.79 10.46 15.88
C GLY A 39 3.15 10.16 15.28
N CYS A 40 4.00 9.50 16.07
CA CYS A 40 5.28 8.98 15.63
C CYS A 40 5.31 7.48 15.94
N ILE A 41 5.44 6.67 14.92
CA ILE A 41 5.61 5.21 15.08
C ILE A 41 7.10 4.90 14.97
N PRO A 42 7.76 4.54 16.09
CA PRO A 42 9.19 4.25 16.07
C PRO A 42 9.53 3.08 15.15
N GLY A 43 10.59 3.24 14.35
CA GLY A 43 11.06 2.21 13.43
C GLY A 43 10.30 2.11 12.12
N LEU A 44 9.37 3.03 11.87
CA LEU A 44 8.70 3.15 10.59
C LEU A 44 9.67 3.66 9.53
N ASP A 45 9.83 2.94 8.44
CA ASP A 45 10.66 3.25 7.28
C ASP A 45 10.05 2.54 6.05
N ASP A 46 10.60 2.78 4.87
CA ASP A 46 10.28 2.06 3.64
C ASP A 46 10.18 0.55 3.90
N SER A 47 9.04 -0.03 3.58
CA SER A 47 8.76 -1.45 3.84
C SER A 47 9.77 -2.40 3.20
N LYS A 48 10.43 -1.99 2.12
CA LYS A 48 11.45 -2.78 1.41
C LYS A 48 12.77 -2.86 2.18
N LYS A 49 13.06 -1.87 3.04
CA LYS A 49 14.24 -1.86 3.91
C LYS A 49 14.03 -2.64 5.21
N LEU A 50 12.78 -2.92 5.57
CA LEU A 50 12.43 -3.65 6.77
C LEU A 50 12.47 -5.17 6.54
N THR A 51 12.90 -5.93 7.55
CA THR A 51 12.75 -7.40 7.53
C THR A 51 11.26 -7.78 7.65
N GLU A 52 10.88 -8.97 7.16
CA GLU A 52 9.52 -9.48 7.28
C GLU A 52 9.01 -9.44 8.74
N LYS A 53 9.84 -9.90 9.69
CA LYS A 53 9.51 -9.85 11.13
C LYS A 53 9.25 -8.43 11.65
N LYS A 54 10.02 -7.43 11.19
CA LYS A 54 9.79 -6.04 11.59
C LYS A 54 8.52 -5.49 10.97
N ARG A 55 8.24 -5.81 9.70
CA ARG A 55 6.98 -5.39 9.04
C ARG A 55 5.76 -5.96 9.76
N GLU A 56 5.79 -7.26 10.11
CA GLU A 56 4.70 -7.90 10.85
C GLU A 56 4.45 -7.23 12.21
N ALA A 57 5.52 -6.93 12.96
CA ALA A 57 5.38 -6.22 14.23
C ALA A 57 4.84 -4.80 14.06
N LEU A 58 5.30 -4.07 13.04
CA LEU A 58 4.82 -2.71 12.74
C LEU A 58 3.38 -2.70 12.26
N PHE A 59 2.92 -3.75 11.56
CA PHE A 59 1.54 -3.86 11.11
C PHE A 59 0.56 -3.68 12.27
N ASP A 60 0.76 -4.43 13.36
CA ASP A 60 -0.12 -4.37 14.52
C ASP A 60 -0.04 -3.01 15.23
N VAL A 61 1.16 -2.43 15.31
CA VAL A 61 1.36 -1.09 15.90
C VAL A 61 0.64 -0.02 15.07
N ILE A 62 0.76 -0.08 13.74
CA ILE A 62 0.08 0.87 12.83
C ILE A 62 -1.44 0.75 13.01
N CYS A 63 -1.99 -0.47 13.00
CA CYS A 63 -3.42 -0.71 13.18
C CYS A 63 -3.96 -0.15 14.50
N GLN A 64 -3.14 -0.17 15.56
CA GLN A 64 -3.52 0.33 16.89
C GLN A 64 -3.36 1.85 17.03
N GLN A 65 -2.37 2.45 16.39
CA GLN A 65 -2.01 3.86 16.60
C GLN A 65 -2.49 4.82 15.52
N ALA A 66 -2.83 4.31 14.32
CA ALA A 66 -3.39 5.16 13.27
C ALA A 66 -4.76 5.71 13.69
N ALA A 67 -5.05 6.95 13.32
CA ALA A 67 -6.39 7.55 13.49
C ALA A 67 -7.42 6.85 12.60
N ALA A 68 -7.02 6.47 11.38
CA ALA A 68 -7.77 5.60 10.48
C ALA A 68 -6.82 4.87 9.54
N TRP A 69 -7.19 3.68 9.14
CA TRP A 69 -6.49 2.91 8.11
C TRP A 69 -7.45 2.00 7.36
N ALA A 70 -7.10 1.68 6.13
CA ALA A 70 -7.84 0.73 5.32
C ALA A 70 -6.89 0.04 4.33
N VAL A 71 -7.25 -1.18 3.95
CA VAL A 71 -6.56 -1.96 2.92
C VAL A 71 -7.58 -2.40 1.89
N ALA A 72 -7.23 -2.30 0.63
CA ALA A 72 -8.04 -2.78 -0.48
C ALA A 72 -7.17 -3.55 -1.48
N SER A 73 -7.81 -4.33 -2.34
CA SER A 73 -7.11 -5.07 -3.39
C SER A 73 -7.90 -5.08 -4.69
N VAL A 74 -7.17 -5.25 -5.79
CA VAL A 74 -7.72 -5.52 -7.12
C VAL A 74 -7.20 -6.87 -7.56
N SER A 75 -8.10 -7.72 -8.07
CA SER A 75 -7.79 -9.12 -8.39
C SER A 75 -6.90 -9.24 -9.63
N ALA A 76 -6.30 -10.42 -9.81
CA ALA A 76 -5.50 -10.73 -10.99
C ALA A 76 -6.33 -10.66 -12.27
N GLU A 77 -7.57 -11.15 -12.24
CA GLU A 77 -8.50 -11.14 -13.37
C GLU A 77 -8.81 -9.70 -13.83
N GLU A 78 -8.92 -8.78 -12.88
CA GLU A 78 -9.16 -7.37 -13.21
C GLU A 78 -7.88 -6.68 -13.72
N ILE A 79 -6.70 -7.06 -13.23
CA ILE A 79 -5.42 -6.60 -13.76
C ILE A 79 -5.28 -7.03 -15.23
N ASP A 80 -5.61 -8.30 -15.54
CA ASP A 80 -5.56 -8.85 -16.89
C ASP A 80 -6.58 -8.18 -17.84
N ALA A 81 -7.73 -7.79 -17.30
CA ALA A 81 -8.77 -7.08 -18.08
C ALA A 81 -8.43 -5.60 -18.35
N THR A 82 -7.47 -5.04 -17.61
CA THR A 82 -7.10 -3.63 -17.71
C THR A 82 -5.59 -3.46 -17.92
N ASP A 83 -4.88 -2.99 -16.92
CA ASP A 83 -3.42 -2.95 -16.80
C ASP A 83 -3.03 -2.73 -15.33
N ILE A 84 -1.80 -3.07 -14.99
CA ILE A 84 -1.30 -2.96 -13.62
C ILE A 84 -1.28 -1.52 -13.08
N LEU A 85 -1.05 -0.52 -13.93
CA LEU A 85 -1.02 0.88 -13.50
C LEU A 85 -2.43 1.37 -13.13
N SER A 86 -3.43 1.03 -13.93
CA SER A 86 -4.83 1.32 -13.64
C SER A 86 -5.33 0.57 -12.40
N ALA A 87 -4.97 -0.71 -12.28
CA ALA A 87 -5.36 -1.53 -11.15
C ALA A 87 -4.76 -1.01 -9.81
N ARG A 88 -3.50 -0.56 -9.80
CA ARG A 88 -2.89 0.02 -8.59
C ARG A 88 -3.57 1.34 -8.18
N MET A 89 -3.90 2.22 -9.13
CA MET A 89 -4.63 3.46 -8.82
C MET A 89 -6.04 3.15 -8.29
N LYS A 90 -6.72 2.18 -8.88
CA LYS A 90 -8.02 1.71 -8.39
C LYS A 90 -7.92 1.14 -6.98
N ALA A 91 -6.92 0.30 -6.68
CA ALA A 91 -6.72 -0.23 -5.33
C ALA A 91 -6.49 0.90 -4.31
N MET A 92 -5.68 1.91 -4.66
CA MET A 92 -5.46 3.08 -3.82
C MET A 92 -6.74 3.88 -3.59
N GLN A 93 -7.52 4.15 -4.64
CA GLN A 93 -8.82 4.83 -4.51
C GLN A 93 -9.76 4.05 -3.58
N LEU A 94 -9.85 2.73 -3.73
CA LEU A 94 -10.67 1.89 -2.87
C LEU A 94 -10.22 1.95 -1.41
N ALA A 95 -8.90 1.92 -1.15
CA ALA A 95 -8.36 2.04 0.19
C ALA A 95 -8.69 3.40 0.82
N ILE A 96 -8.54 4.51 0.06
CA ILE A 96 -8.87 5.85 0.53
C ILE A 96 -10.37 5.95 0.86
N CYS A 97 -11.24 5.45 -0.01
CA CYS A 97 -12.69 5.46 0.22
C CYS A 97 -13.14 4.59 1.39
N ALA A 98 -12.37 3.56 1.75
CA ALA A 98 -12.68 2.65 2.85
C ALA A 98 -12.22 3.17 4.23
N LEU A 99 -11.54 4.32 4.30
CA LEU A 99 -11.12 4.92 5.56
C LEU A 99 -12.35 5.28 6.42
N ALA A 100 -12.30 4.92 7.70
CA ALA A 100 -13.36 5.27 8.67
C ALA A 100 -13.47 6.78 8.92
N ILE A 101 -12.37 7.51 8.73
CA ILE A 101 -12.32 8.98 8.71
C ILE A 101 -12.08 9.38 7.25
N PRO A 102 -13.02 10.09 6.59
CA PRO A 102 -12.84 10.54 5.21
C PRO A 102 -11.62 11.45 5.09
N ALA A 103 -10.68 11.08 4.20
CA ALA A 103 -9.55 11.93 3.91
C ALA A 103 -9.95 13.08 2.99
N ASP A 104 -9.51 14.29 3.31
CA ASP A 104 -9.69 15.49 2.47
C ASP A 104 -8.47 15.76 1.57
N TYR A 105 -7.34 15.11 1.86
CA TYR A 105 -6.14 15.14 1.04
C TYR A 105 -5.36 13.83 1.11
N ALA A 106 -4.80 13.39 -0.01
CA ALA A 106 -4.01 12.16 -0.09
C ALA A 106 -2.58 12.40 -0.60
N LEU A 107 -1.60 11.81 0.08
CA LEU A 107 -0.21 11.71 -0.34
C LEU A 107 -0.01 10.32 -0.95
N ILE A 108 0.21 10.25 -2.26
CA ILE A 108 0.31 8.99 -3.01
C ILE A 108 1.76 8.67 -3.30
N ASP A 109 2.25 7.47 -2.91
CA ASP A 109 3.58 7.05 -3.33
C ASP A 109 3.64 6.82 -4.84
N GLY A 110 4.69 7.36 -5.47
CA GLY A 110 4.96 7.13 -6.89
C GLY A 110 5.56 8.31 -7.60
N ASN A 111 6.17 8.00 -8.77
CA ASN A 111 6.83 8.99 -9.61
C ASN A 111 6.26 9.07 -11.03
N ARG A 112 5.49 8.08 -11.48
CA ARG A 112 4.95 7.98 -12.83
C ARG A 112 3.59 7.29 -12.79
N ASP A 113 2.56 8.08 -12.86
CA ASP A 113 1.18 7.61 -12.97
C ASP A 113 0.64 7.66 -14.41
N HIS A 114 1.36 8.34 -15.31
CA HIS A 114 0.94 8.57 -16.69
C HIS A 114 -0.49 9.14 -16.80
N GLY A 115 -0.88 10.00 -15.87
CA GLY A 115 -2.21 10.58 -15.77
C GLY A 115 -3.28 9.64 -15.18
N ARG A 116 -2.91 8.44 -14.74
CA ARG A 116 -3.85 7.47 -14.16
C ARG A 116 -4.27 7.81 -12.74
N SER A 117 -3.52 8.67 -12.05
CA SER A 117 -3.93 9.18 -10.72
C SER A 117 -5.23 9.97 -10.79
N ALA A 118 -5.68 10.39 -11.98
CA ALA A 118 -7.02 10.97 -12.17
C ALA A 118 -8.16 10.03 -11.73
N ALA A 119 -7.90 8.73 -11.58
CA ALA A 119 -8.85 7.78 -10.98
C ALA A 119 -9.02 8.01 -9.46
N ILE A 120 -8.11 8.72 -8.80
CA ILE A 120 -8.21 9.07 -7.39
C ILE A 120 -9.00 10.38 -7.29
N THR A 121 -10.21 10.30 -6.72
CA THR A 121 -11.14 11.44 -6.64
C THR A 121 -10.85 12.39 -5.50
N THR A 122 -10.17 11.92 -4.45
CA THR A 122 -9.70 12.76 -3.33
C THR A 122 -8.61 13.71 -3.83
N PRO A 123 -8.61 15.00 -3.46
CA PRO A 123 -7.49 15.90 -3.73
C PRO A 123 -6.17 15.28 -3.30
N HIS A 124 -5.17 15.23 -4.17
CA HIS A 124 -3.94 14.48 -3.88
C HIS A 124 -2.71 15.08 -4.56
N GLU A 125 -1.56 14.65 -4.10
CA GLU A 125 -0.27 14.81 -4.78
C GLU A 125 0.49 13.48 -4.81
N THR A 126 1.24 13.25 -5.89
CA THR A 126 2.17 12.13 -5.98
C THR A 126 3.51 12.51 -5.38
N VAL A 127 4.09 11.62 -4.59
CA VAL A 127 5.34 11.85 -3.87
C VAL A 127 6.38 10.81 -4.29
N VAL A 128 7.45 11.26 -4.91
CA VAL A 128 8.57 10.37 -5.31
C VAL A 128 9.31 9.89 -4.07
N GLY A 129 9.37 8.55 -3.88
CA GLY A 129 9.97 7.94 -2.69
C GLY A 129 9.25 8.38 -1.41
N GLY A 130 7.93 8.40 -1.48
CA GLY A 130 7.07 8.89 -0.42
C GLY A 130 7.21 8.09 0.86
N ASP A 131 7.44 6.78 0.76
CA ASP A 131 7.69 5.87 1.85
C ASP A 131 8.91 6.24 2.75
N GLY A 132 9.89 6.94 2.18
CA GLY A 132 11.03 7.51 2.93
C GLY A 132 10.84 8.97 3.37
N ARG A 133 9.73 9.63 3.02
CA ARG A 133 9.52 11.07 3.19
C ARG A 133 8.24 11.45 3.93
N SER A 134 7.29 10.53 4.02
CA SER A 134 5.99 10.67 4.65
C SER A 134 5.73 9.49 5.56
N ALA A 135 5.48 9.76 6.84
CA ALA A 135 5.19 8.70 7.81
C ALA A 135 3.88 7.96 7.49
N SER A 136 2.89 8.65 6.96
CA SER A 136 1.62 8.02 6.57
C SER A 136 1.77 7.13 5.33
N ILE A 137 2.60 7.52 4.34
CA ILE A 137 2.94 6.66 3.20
C ILE A 137 3.76 5.44 3.68
N ALA A 138 4.77 5.64 4.53
CA ALA A 138 5.54 4.54 5.09
C ALA A 138 4.65 3.53 5.85
N ALA A 139 3.69 4.01 6.64
CA ALA A 139 2.70 3.16 7.30
C ALA A 139 1.83 2.39 6.28
N ALA A 140 1.35 3.07 5.24
CA ALA A 140 0.58 2.44 4.17
C ALA A 140 1.40 1.36 3.45
N SER A 141 2.69 1.61 3.15
CA SER A 141 3.57 0.63 2.51
C SER A 141 3.70 -0.66 3.32
N VAL A 142 3.82 -0.55 4.65
CA VAL A 142 3.85 -1.72 5.55
C VAL A 142 2.52 -2.47 5.51
N LEU A 143 1.37 -1.77 5.64
CA LEU A 143 0.06 -2.41 5.63
C LEU A 143 -0.23 -3.12 4.30
N ALA A 144 0.03 -2.46 3.17
CA ALA A 144 -0.16 -3.06 1.86
C ALA A 144 0.72 -4.29 1.66
N LYS A 145 2.01 -4.19 2.00
CA LYS A 145 2.98 -5.28 1.84
C LYS A 145 2.66 -6.49 2.70
N VAL A 146 2.38 -6.29 3.98
CA VAL A 146 2.04 -7.39 4.90
C VAL A 146 0.73 -8.05 4.50
N SER A 147 -0.30 -7.28 4.16
CA SER A 147 -1.59 -7.81 3.74
C SER A 147 -1.47 -8.68 2.49
N ARG A 148 -0.73 -8.22 1.48
CA ARG A 148 -0.48 -8.99 0.27
C ARG A 148 0.34 -10.26 0.54
N ASP A 149 1.42 -10.15 1.29
CA ASP A 149 2.29 -11.30 1.58
C ASP A 149 1.52 -12.37 2.38
N ARG A 150 0.69 -11.98 3.35
CA ARG A 150 -0.21 -12.89 4.08
C ARG A 150 -1.20 -13.59 3.14
N TYR A 151 -1.81 -12.87 2.20
CA TYR A 151 -2.71 -13.45 1.21
C TYR A 151 -1.99 -14.47 0.32
N VAL A 152 -0.82 -14.10 -0.21
CA VAL A 152 -0.02 -14.99 -1.06
C VAL A 152 0.37 -16.26 -0.31
N CYS A 153 0.85 -16.14 0.94
CA CYS A 153 1.29 -17.30 1.73
C CYS A 153 0.16 -18.20 2.21
N ARG A 154 -0.96 -17.60 2.61
CA ARG A 154 -2.05 -18.36 3.26
C ARG A 154 -3.08 -18.87 2.27
N VAL A 155 -3.31 -18.14 1.18
CA VAL A 155 -4.35 -18.46 0.20
C VAL A 155 -3.73 -19.04 -1.06
N LEU A 156 -2.90 -18.29 -1.77
CA LEU A 156 -2.40 -18.72 -3.07
C LEU A 156 -1.43 -19.91 -2.97
N ASP A 157 -0.55 -19.92 -1.98
CA ASP A 157 0.37 -21.06 -1.76
C ASP A 157 -0.37 -22.35 -1.39
N SER A 158 -1.50 -22.22 -0.65
CA SER A 158 -2.36 -23.35 -0.31
C SER A 158 -3.17 -23.88 -1.49
N LEU A 159 -3.61 -22.99 -2.39
CA LEU A 159 -4.36 -23.37 -3.60
C LEU A 159 -3.44 -23.97 -4.67
N TYR A 160 -2.21 -23.53 -4.72
CA TYR A 160 -1.25 -23.88 -5.76
C TYR A 160 0.13 -24.24 -5.16
N PRO A 161 0.21 -25.31 -4.33
CA PRO A 161 1.42 -25.63 -3.56
C PRO A 161 2.63 -25.99 -4.44
N GLN A 162 2.40 -26.44 -5.68
CA GLN A 162 3.44 -26.77 -6.65
C GLN A 162 4.31 -25.57 -7.04
N TYR A 163 3.77 -24.34 -6.96
CA TYR A 163 4.52 -23.12 -7.29
C TYR A 163 5.32 -22.54 -6.13
N GLN A 164 5.10 -23.00 -4.90
CA GLN A 164 5.84 -22.56 -3.71
C GLN A 164 5.80 -21.02 -3.51
N PHE A 165 4.65 -20.41 -3.70
CA PHE A 165 4.48 -18.94 -3.64
C PHE A 165 4.90 -18.33 -2.30
N ALA A 166 4.81 -19.07 -1.21
CA ALA A 166 5.28 -18.62 0.10
C ALA A 166 6.78 -18.28 0.13
N LYS A 167 7.59 -18.86 -0.79
CA LYS A 167 9.03 -18.57 -0.84
C LYS A 167 9.36 -17.29 -1.61
N HIS A 168 8.71 -17.05 -2.74
CA HIS A 168 9.07 -15.94 -3.64
C HIS A 168 7.97 -14.88 -3.81
N LYS A 169 6.81 -15.04 -3.15
CA LYS A 169 5.70 -14.07 -3.14
C LYS A 169 5.21 -13.65 -4.55
N GLY A 170 5.45 -14.49 -5.56
CA GLY A 170 5.10 -14.21 -6.95
C GLY A 170 6.14 -13.40 -7.74
N TYR A 171 7.27 -13.02 -7.14
CA TYR A 171 8.34 -12.33 -7.87
C TYR A 171 9.02 -13.27 -8.85
N GLY A 172 9.53 -12.72 -9.97
CA GLY A 172 10.24 -13.45 -11.04
C GLY A 172 11.62 -13.95 -10.62
N THR A 173 11.64 -14.84 -9.64
CA THR A 173 12.85 -15.56 -9.22
C THR A 173 13.06 -16.80 -10.08
N LYS A 174 14.27 -17.38 -10.03
CA LYS A 174 14.55 -18.64 -10.73
C LYS A 174 13.52 -19.72 -10.36
N LEU A 175 13.20 -19.86 -9.08
CA LEU A 175 12.20 -20.83 -8.58
C LEU A 175 10.79 -20.60 -9.16
N HIS A 176 10.42 -19.38 -9.50
CA HIS A 176 9.12 -19.07 -10.06
C HIS A 176 9.01 -19.44 -11.55
N TYR A 177 10.17 -19.45 -12.26
CA TYR A 177 10.21 -19.80 -13.69
C TYR A 177 10.45 -21.30 -13.94
N GLU A 178 10.91 -22.06 -12.98
CA GLU A 178 11.11 -23.53 -13.02
C GLU A 178 9.84 -24.29 -12.62
#